data_2d224d739ce3d4da3ee2affc60d9c923
#
_entry.id   2d224d739ce3d4da3ee2affc60d9c923
#
_cell.length_a   1.000
_cell.length_b   1.000
_cell.length_c   1.000
_cell.angle_alpha   90.00
_cell.angle_beta   90.00
_cell.angle_gamma   90.00
#
_symmetry.space_group_name_H-M   'P 1'
#
loop_
_entity.id
_entity.type
_entity.pdbx_description
1 polymer ?
#
loop_
_entity_poly.entity_id
_entity_poly.type
_entity_poly.pdbx_seq_one_letter_code
_entity_poly.pdbx_strand_id
1 'polypeptide(L)'
;MYHHDRIESLYDLVTGDEDARVCKDIPEQACNDQPRNFFAYLGANLLGKLADEVTSAKLILPWLFGLLGAPAALVGFLVPIREAGVLLPQLVVAAYIRRLAVRKWVWVLGAALSALALLAMSLAAMTLTGAAAGWTLLAALGVFSLARGLCSVSAQDVLNLPPRLDGQWFGLLGVV
;
A
#
# COMPACT_ATOMS: atom_id res chain seq x y z
N MET A 1 20.81 -14.90 -17.25
CA MET A 1 20.62 -16.30 -16.92
C MET A 1 20.87 -16.57 -15.43
N TYR A 2 21.89 -16.02 -14.80
CA TYR A 2 22.21 -16.24 -13.35
C TYR A 2 21.26 -15.57 -12.32
N HIS A 3 20.40 -14.66 -12.75
CA HIS A 3 19.50 -13.95 -11.81
C HIS A 3 18.18 -14.68 -11.56
N HIS A 4 17.78 -15.55 -12.48
CA HIS A 4 16.53 -16.31 -12.37
C HIS A 4 16.66 -17.40 -11.30
N ASP A 5 17.77 -18.13 -11.30
CA ASP A 5 18.03 -19.26 -10.38
C ASP A 5 18.06 -18.86 -8.89
N ARG A 6 18.51 -17.64 -8.58
CA ARG A 6 18.56 -17.16 -7.19
C ARG A 6 17.20 -16.77 -6.62
N ILE A 7 16.32 -16.24 -7.45
CA ILE A 7 14.97 -15.82 -7.03
C ILE A 7 14.13 -17.07 -6.79
N GLU A 8 14.24 -18.07 -7.66
CA GLU A 8 13.57 -19.36 -7.51
C GLU A 8 14.03 -20.10 -6.26
N SER A 9 15.35 -20.21 -6.03
CA SER A 9 15.87 -20.88 -4.84
C SER A 9 15.50 -20.20 -3.53
N LEU A 10 15.39 -18.86 -3.50
CA LEU A 10 14.90 -18.11 -2.33
C LEU A 10 13.40 -18.29 -2.14
N TYR A 11 12.65 -18.36 -3.23
CA TYR A 11 11.21 -18.59 -3.18
C TYR A 11 10.91 -19.99 -2.62
N ASP A 12 11.57 -21.04 -3.09
CA ASP A 12 11.45 -22.42 -2.60
C ASP A 12 11.82 -22.54 -1.11
N LEU A 13 12.84 -21.79 -0.67
CA LEU A 13 13.24 -21.77 0.73
C LEU A 13 12.20 -21.13 1.65
N VAL A 14 11.45 -20.14 1.15
CA VAL A 14 10.45 -19.38 1.94
C VAL A 14 9.09 -20.06 1.91
N THR A 15 8.69 -20.65 0.79
CA THR A 15 7.36 -21.26 0.60
C THR A 15 7.32 -22.76 0.87
N GLY A 16 8.48 -23.44 0.85
CA GLY A 16 8.55 -24.91 1.01
C GLY A 16 7.88 -25.65 -0.14
N ASP A 17 7.57 -26.95 0.08
CA ASP A 17 6.97 -27.85 -0.92
C ASP A 17 5.51 -27.52 -1.35
N GLU A 18 4.98 -26.38 -1.00
CA GLU A 18 3.61 -25.97 -1.38
C GLU A 18 3.48 -25.61 -2.85
N ASP A 19 4.57 -25.28 -3.53
CA ASP A 19 4.59 -24.87 -4.95
C ASP A 19 4.08 -25.96 -5.90
N ALA A 20 4.36 -27.22 -5.63
CA ALA A 20 3.90 -28.33 -6.45
C ALA A 20 2.36 -28.48 -6.48
N ARG A 21 1.65 -27.92 -5.48
CA ARG A 21 0.18 -27.94 -5.41
C ARG A 21 -0.44 -26.75 -6.13
N VAL A 22 0.19 -25.58 -6.05
CA VAL A 22 -0.33 -24.34 -6.64
C VAL A 22 -0.20 -24.35 -8.15
N CYS A 23 0.89 -24.90 -8.69
CA CYS A 23 1.15 -24.97 -10.14
C CYS A 23 0.28 -25.98 -10.91
N LYS A 24 -0.44 -26.89 -10.24
CA LYS A 24 -1.32 -27.85 -10.92
C LYS A 24 -2.56 -27.24 -11.57
N ASP A 25 -3.02 -26.12 -11.05
CA ASP A 25 -4.28 -25.47 -11.47
C ASP A 25 -4.07 -24.17 -12.26
N ILE A 26 -2.80 -23.79 -12.54
CA ILE A 26 -2.42 -22.51 -13.16
C ILE A 26 -1.68 -22.76 -14.49
N PRO A 27 -1.86 -21.92 -15.54
CA PRO A 27 -1.09 -21.98 -16.77
C PRO A 27 0.42 -21.87 -16.51
N GLU A 28 1.25 -22.64 -17.23
CA GLU A 28 2.72 -22.68 -17.05
C GLU A 28 3.40 -21.30 -17.06
N GLN A 29 2.90 -20.36 -17.86
CA GLN A 29 3.43 -18.99 -17.90
C GLN A 29 3.20 -18.24 -16.58
N ALA A 30 2.06 -18.44 -15.95
CA ALA A 30 1.75 -17.81 -14.66
C ALA A 30 2.56 -18.42 -13.51
N CYS A 31 2.91 -19.71 -13.61
CA CYS A 31 3.75 -20.39 -12.64
C CYS A 31 5.20 -19.89 -12.68
N ASN A 32 5.76 -19.65 -13.86
CA ASN A 32 7.12 -19.12 -14.02
C ASN A 32 7.28 -17.68 -13.49
N ASP A 33 6.22 -16.87 -13.55
CA ASP A 33 6.23 -15.48 -13.06
C ASP A 33 5.88 -15.35 -11.56
N GLN A 34 5.46 -16.44 -10.92
CA GLN A 34 5.00 -16.46 -9.53
C GLN A 34 6.07 -16.00 -8.53
N PRO A 35 7.34 -16.45 -8.56
CA PRO A 35 8.37 -16.01 -7.63
C PRO A 35 8.64 -14.51 -7.71
N ARG A 36 8.69 -13.97 -8.92
CA ARG A 36 8.91 -12.54 -9.18
C ARG A 36 7.76 -11.69 -8.64
N ASN A 37 6.53 -12.11 -8.88
CA ASN A 37 5.33 -11.42 -8.41
C ASN A 37 5.21 -11.46 -6.88
N PHE A 38 5.57 -12.59 -6.26
CA PHE A 38 5.61 -12.73 -4.81
C PHE A 38 6.58 -11.73 -4.17
N PHE A 39 7.83 -11.65 -4.65
CA PHE A 39 8.80 -10.70 -4.11
C PHE A 39 8.44 -9.25 -4.39
N ALA A 40 7.85 -8.95 -5.55
CA ALA A 40 7.34 -7.61 -5.86
C ALA A 40 6.21 -7.21 -4.90
N TYR A 41 5.28 -8.11 -4.63
CA TYR A 41 4.19 -7.90 -3.69
C TYR A 41 4.70 -7.73 -2.25
N LEU A 42 5.64 -8.58 -1.83
CA LEU A 42 6.28 -8.50 -0.51
C LEU A 42 7.02 -7.16 -0.34
N GLY A 43 7.80 -6.76 -1.35
CA GLY A 43 8.51 -5.48 -1.36
C GLY A 43 7.56 -4.28 -1.30
N ALA A 44 6.48 -4.30 -2.07
CA ALA A 44 5.47 -3.24 -2.06
C ALA A 44 4.78 -3.13 -0.69
N ASN A 45 4.46 -4.26 -0.05
CA ASN A 45 3.88 -4.25 1.30
C ASN A 45 4.88 -3.75 2.36
N LEU A 46 6.15 -4.16 2.27
CA LEU A 46 7.20 -3.67 3.17
C LEU A 46 7.38 -2.15 3.05
N LEU A 47 7.50 -1.63 1.83
CA LEU A 47 7.58 -0.19 1.58
C LEU A 47 6.32 0.55 2.07
N GLY A 48 5.15 -0.04 1.89
CA GLY A 48 3.90 0.48 2.42
C GLY A 48 3.90 0.56 3.95
N LYS A 49 4.41 -0.46 4.63
CA LYS A 49 4.55 -0.45 6.09
C LYS A 49 5.56 0.58 6.58
N LEU A 50 6.71 0.70 5.90
CA LEU A 50 7.68 1.77 6.21
C LEU A 50 7.06 3.16 6.05
N ALA A 51 6.29 3.39 4.99
CA ALA A 51 5.57 4.64 4.80
C ALA A 51 4.55 4.91 5.93
N ASP A 52 3.83 3.89 6.38
CA ASP A 52 2.90 3.99 7.51
C ASP A 52 3.62 4.37 8.82
N GLU A 53 4.80 3.81 9.08
CA GLU A 53 5.60 4.14 10.27
C GLU A 53 6.18 5.56 10.22
N VAL A 54 6.71 5.98 9.06
CA VAL A 54 7.23 7.35 8.87
C VAL A 54 6.11 8.40 9.01
N THR A 55 4.88 8.06 8.65
CA THR A 55 3.71 8.94 8.82
C THR A 55 2.94 8.66 10.12
N SER A 56 3.60 8.10 11.12
CA SER A 56 2.97 7.77 12.39
C SER A 56 2.36 9.00 13.07
N ALA A 57 1.04 9.01 13.18
CA ALA A 57 0.27 10.06 13.82
C ALA A 57 0.48 10.12 15.34
N LYS A 58 1.09 9.10 15.92
CA LYS A 58 1.31 8.97 17.37
C LYS A 58 2.71 9.36 17.81
N LEU A 59 3.71 9.23 16.94
CA LEU A 59 5.12 9.45 17.28
C LEU A 59 5.77 10.52 16.41
N ILE A 60 5.91 10.28 15.11
CA ILE A 60 6.73 11.11 14.22
C ILE A 60 6.06 12.44 13.91
N LEU A 61 4.76 12.43 13.56
CA LEU A 61 4.05 13.65 13.21
C LEU A 61 3.91 14.63 14.39
N PRO A 62 3.54 14.22 15.61
CA PRO A 62 3.51 15.15 16.75
C PRO A 62 4.85 15.81 17.02
N TRP A 63 5.94 15.04 16.93
CA TRP A 63 7.30 15.57 17.08
C TRP A 63 7.62 16.60 15.97
N LEU A 64 7.30 16.29 14.71
CA LEU A 64 7.50 17.15 13.56
C LEU A 64 6.68 18.46 13.70
N PHE A 65 5.43 18.39 14.19
CA PHE A 65 4.60 19.56 14.46
C PHE A 65 5.24 20.46 15.50
N GLY A 66 5.80 19.89 16.56
CA GLY A 66 6.55 20.63 17.56
C GLY A 66 7.78 21.33 17.00
N LEU A 67 8.54 20.64 16.15
CA LEU A 67 9.74 21.17 15.49
C LEU A 67 9.43 22.35 14.56
N LEU A 68 8.32 22.24 13.80
CA LEU A 68 7.88 23.28 12.86
C LEU A 68 7.15 24.45 13.53
N GLY A 69 6.90 24.39 14.85
CA GLY A 69 6.17 25.40 15.58
C GLY A 69 4.68 25.47 15.23
N ALA A 70 4.10 24.35 14.79
CA ALA A 70 2.68 24.26 14.49
C ALA A 70 1.84 24.32 15.77
N PRO A 71 0.62 24.91 15.74
CA PRO A 71 -0.25 24.99 16.91
C PRO A 71 -0.56 23.61 17.51
N ALA A 72 -0.39 23.45 18.83
CA ALA A 72 -0.61 22.19 19.53
C ALA A 72 -2.03 21.62 19.35
N ALA A 73 -3.03 22.50 19.12
CA ALA A 73 -4.41 22.07 18.83
C ALA A 73 -4.50 21.19 17.57
N LEU A 74 -3.64 21.39 16.57
CA LEU A 74 -3.64 20.60 15.34
C LEU A 74 -3.12 19.18 15.57
N VAL A 75 -2.27 18.95 16.57
CA VAL A 75 -1.77 17.63 16.93
C VAL A 75 -2.92 16.71 17.34
N GLY A 76 -3.96 17.25 18.01
CA GLY A 76 -5.14 16.48 18.39
C GLY A 76 -5.93 15.90 17.21
N PHE A 77 -5.83 16.48 16.01
CA PHE A 77 -6.51 16.00 14.80
C PHE A 77 -5.74 14.92 14.04
N LEU A 78 -4.45 14.68 14.34
CA LEU A 78 -3.62 13.72 13.63
C LEU A 78 -4.20 12.30 13.70
N VAL A 79 -4.52 11.83 14.89
CA VAL A 79 -5.05 10.47 15.11
C VAL A 79 -6.44 10.30 14.49
N PRO A 80 -7.44 11.17 14.76
CA PRO A 80 -8.75 11.06 14.12
C PRO A 80 -8.70 11.06 12.60
N ILE A 81 -7.90 11.95 12.00
CA ILE A 81 -7.76 12.03 10.53
C ILE A 81 -7.13 10.75 9.98
N ARG A 82 -6.11 10.23 10.65
CA ARG A 82 -5.44 9.00 10.25
C ARG A 82 -6.40 7.80 10.28
N GLU A 83 -7.12 7.61 11.36
CA GLU A 83 -8.04 6.49 11.56
C GLU A 83 -9.28 6.62 10.64
N ALA A 84 -9.92 7.78 10.61
CA ALA A 84 -11.07 8.02 9.74
C ALA A 84 -10.70 7.87 8.25
N GLY A 85 -9.53 8.37 7.85
CA GLY A 85 -9.06 8.29 6.46
C GLY A 85 -8.85 6.85 5.98
N VAL A 86 -8.46 5.94 6.86
CA VAL A 86 -8.34 4.51 6.52
C VAL A 86 -9.70 3.80 6.52
N LEU A 87 -10.58 4.14 7.48
CA LEU A 87 -11.88 3.48 7.64
C LEU A 87 -12.90 3.89 6.56
N LEU A 88 -12.91 5.16 6.15
CA LEU A 88 -13.87 5.66 5.16
C LEU A 88 -13.80 4.91 3.82
N PRO A 89 -12.63 4.71 3.19
CA PRO A 89 -12.55 3.91 1.99
C PRO A 89 -12.96 2.46 2.22
N GLN A 90 -12.66 1.87 3.37
CA GLN A 90 -13.06 0.49 3.67
C GLN A 90 -14.57 0.32 3.65
N LEU A 91 -15.33 1.28 4.18
CA LEU A 91 -16.79 1.22 4.21
C LEU A 91 -17.43 1.50 2.83
N VAL A 92 -16.96 2.55 2.15
CA VAL A 92 -17.57 3.00 0.88
C VAL A 92 -17.09 2.16 -0.30
N VAL A 93 -15.79 1.90 -0.37
CA VAL A 93 -15.15 1.27 -1.53
C VAL A 93 -15.33 -0.24 -1.52
N ALA A 94 -15.41 -0.89 -0.35
CA ALA A 94 -15.73 -2.31 -0.27
C ALA A 94 -17.07 -2.66 -0.91
N ALA A 95 -18.08 -1.76 -0.78
CA ALA A 95 -19.37 -1.93 -1.44
C ALA A 95 -19.31 -1.65 -2.95
N TYR A 96 -18.44 -0.74 -3.39
CA TYR A 96 -18.37 -0.28 -4.79
C TYR A 96 -17.37 -1.08 -5.62
N ILE A 97 -16.22 -1.48 -5.06
CA ILE A 97 -15.14 -2.23 -5.75
C ILE A 97 -15.63 -3.62 -6.20
N ARG A 98 -16.59 -4.24 -5.50
CA ARG A 98 -17.18 -5.52 -5.93
C ARG A 98 -17.82 -5.44 -7.31
N ARG A 99 -18.14 -4.25 -7.81
CA ARG A 99 -18.75 -4.00 -9.13
C ARG A 99 -17.73 -3.65 -10.21
N LEU A 100 -16.47 -3.38 -9.84
CA LEU A 100 -15.43 -3.00 -10.80
C LEU A 100 -14.73 -4.23 -11.38
N ALA A 101 -14.69 -4.32 -12.70
CA ALA A 101 -14.07 -5.42 -13.44
C ALA A 101 -12.53 -5.44 -13.33
N VAL A 102 -11.88 -4.31 -13.00
CA VAL A 102 -10.40 -4.18 -12.98
C VAL A 102 -9.92 -3.54 -11.68
N ARG A 103 -9.62 -4.37 -10.71
CA ARG A 103 -9.23 -3.98 -9.34
C ARG A 103 -7.79 -3.47 -9.23
N LYS A 104 -6.89 -3.88 -10.14
CA LYS A 104 -5.47 -3.48 -10.14
C LYS A 104 -5.29 -1.96 -10.22
N TRP A 105 -6.12 -1.27 -10.99
CA TRP A 105 -6.03 0.18 -11.14
C TRP A 105 -6.33 0.94 -9.85
N VAL A 106 -7.23 0.41 -9.01
CA VAL A 106 -7.53 1.02 -7.70
C VAL A 106 -6.32 0.92 -6.77
N TRP A 107 -5.61 -0.22 -6.78
CA TRP A 107 -4.38 -0.40 -6.01
C TRP A 107 -3.26 0.52 -6.50
N VAL A 108 -3.04 0.60 -7.81
CA VAL A 108 -2.03 1.48 -8.42
C VAL A 108 -2.33 2.95 -8.13
N LEU A 109 -3.59 3.38 -8.26
CA LEU A 109 -4.01 4.74 -7.89
C LEU A 109 -3.77 5.04 -6.41
N GLY A 110 -4.13 4.11 -5.52
CA GLY A 110 -3.86 4.25 -4.10
C GLY A 110 -2.37 4.37 -3.79
N ALA A 111 -1.53 3.54 -4.43
CA ALA A 111 -0.09 3.61 -4.26
C ALA A 111 0.50 4.93 -4.78
N ALA A 112 0.08 5.39 -5.96
CA ALA A 112 0.51 6.67 -6.53
C ALA A 112 0.09 7.86 -5.66
N LEU A 113 -1.16 7.89 -5.19
CA LEU A 113 -1.66 8.94 -4.28
C LEU A 113 -0.90 8.94 -2.96
N SER A 114 -0.59 7.78 -2.40
CA SER A 114 0.19 7.71 -1.15
C SER A 114 1.61 8.24 -1.34
N ALA A 115 2.26 7.94 -2.46
CA ALA A 115 3.58 8.48 -2.79
C ALA A 115 3.54 10.01 -2.97
N LEU A 116 2.55 10.54 -3.68
CA LEU A 116 2.37 11.99 -3.84
C LEU A 116 2.11 12.69 -2.51
N ALA A 117 1.31 12.10 -1.63
CA ALA A 117 1.06 12.64 -0.30
C ALA A 117 2.33 12.68 0.55
N LEU A 118 3.17 11.63 0.50
CA LEU A 118 4.47 11.61 1.19
C LEU A 118 5.41 12.69 0.65
N LEU A 119 5.47 12.87 -0.66
CA LEU A 119 6.25 13.96 -1.28
C LEU A 119 5.73 15.32 -0.84
N ALA A 120 4.42 15.53 -0.81
CA ALA A 120 3.82 16.78 -0.34
C ALA A 120 4.14 17.03 1.15
N MET A 121 4.09 16.00 2.00
CA MET A 121 4.46 16.11 3.41
C MET A 121 5.94 16.46 3.59
N SER A 122 6.84 15.84 2.83
CA SER A 122 8.27 16.12 2.90
C SER A 122 8.60 17.55 2.42
N LEU A 123 7.98 18.00 1.34
CA LEU A 123 8.13 19.36 0.84
C LEU A 123 7.57 20.38 1.82
N ALA A 124 6.40 20.14 2.40
CA ALA A 124 5.81 21.00 3.41
C ALA A 124 6.71 21.12 4.66
N ALA A 125 7.29 20.03 5.11
CA ALA A 125 8.22 20.02 6.24
C ALA A 125 9.51 20.81 5.97
N MET A 126 9.97 20.84 4.71
CA MET A 126 11.18 21.56 4.32
C MET A 126 10.97 23.07 4.04
N THR A 127 9.76 23.43 3.60
CA THR A 127 9.49 24.79 3.08
C THR A 127 8.58 25.64 3.96
N LEU A 128 7.77 25.02 4.81
CA LEU A 128 6.75 25.69 5.60
C LEU A 128 7.05 25.60 7.09
N THR A 129 6.60 26.61 7.85
CA THR A 129 6.69 26.67 9.31
C THR A 129 5.39 27.16 9.93
N GLY A 130 5.21 26.94 11.23
CA GLY A 130 4.05 27.42 11.98
C GLY A 130 2.72 26.78 11.55
N ALA A 131 1.65 27.58 11.61
CA ALA A 131 0.29 27.09 11.30
C ALA A 131 0.12 26.62 9.85
N ALA A 132 0.81 27.23 8.88
CA ALA A 132 0.75 26.82 7.47
C ALA A 132 1.30 25.41 7.28
N ALA A 133 2.42 25.09 7.90
CA ALA A 133 2.97 23.72 7.91
C ALA A 133 2.00 22.74 8.54
N GLY A 134 1.39 23.08 9.68
CA GLY A 134 0.44 22.23 10.37
C GLY A 134 -0.78 21.86 9.50
N TRP A 135 -1.41 22.81 8.87
CA TRP A 135 -2.57 22.56 8.00
C TRP A 135 -2.23 21.75 6.75
N THR A 136 -1.10 22.04 6.09
CA THR A 136 -0.67 21.30 4.91
C THR A 136 -0.32 19.85 5.24
N LEU A 137 0.36 19.63 6.37
CA LEU A 137 0.67 18.29 6.86
C LEU A 137 -0.60 17.49 7.21
N LEU A 138 -1.60 18.13 7.86
CA LEU A 138 -2.89 17.49 8.14
C LEU A 138 -3.64 17.11 6.86
N ALA A 139 -3.69 18.01 5.88
CA ALA A 139 -4.34 17.74 4.59
C ALA A 139 -3.64 16.58 3.85
N ALA A 140 -2.31 16.61 3.78
CA ALA A 140 -1.52 15.55 3.16
C ALA A 140 -1.65 14.21 3.89
N LEU A 141 -1.72 14.21 5.23
CA LEU A 141 -1.99 13.03 6.03
C LEU A 141 -3.39 12.46 5.72
N GLY A 142 -4.40 13.29 5.55
CA GLY A 142 -5.74 12.88 5.16
C GLY A 142 -5.74 12.16 3.80
N VAL A 143 -5.09 12.76 2.79
CA VAL A 143 -4.94 12.15 1.46
C VAL A 143 -4.17 10.84 1.54
N PHE A 144 -3.07 10.79 2.28
CA PHE A 144 -2.28 9.58 2.49
C PHE A 144 -3.12 8.47 3.14
N SER A 145 -3.90 8.79 4.17
CA SER A 145 -4.72 7.82 4.89
C SER A 145 -5.84 7.25 4.01
N LEU A 146 -6.49 8.09 3.19
CA LEU A 146 -7.47 7.65 2.20
C LEU A 146 -6.83 6.73 1.15
N ALA A 147 -5.67 7.10 0.63
CA ALA A 147 -4.92 6.29 -0.35
C ALA A 147 -4.53 4.91 0.22
N ARG A 148 -4.07 4.87 1.48
CA ARG A 148 -3.74 3.61 2.17
C ARG A 148 -4.98 2.75 2.42
N GLY A 149 -6.12 3.36 2.74
CA GLY A 149 -7.41 2.66 2.85
C GLY A 149 -7.81 2.00 1.52
N LEU A 150 -7.64 2.68 0.38
CA LEU A 150 -7.90 2.12 -0.95
C LEU A 150 -6.99 0.92 -1.25
N CYS A 151 -5.69 1.02 -0.95
CA CYS A 151 -4.74 -0.08 -1.11
C CYS A 151 -5.11 -1.30 -0.26
N SER A 152 -5.50 -1.08 1.00
CA SER A 152 -5.87 -2.14 1.93
C SER A 152 -7.09 -2.93 1.45
N VAL A 153 -8.14 -2.24 0.99
CA VAL A 153 -9.36 -2.90 0.47
C VAL A 153 -9.04 -3.70 -0.79
N SER A 154 -8.25 -3.13 -1.71
CA SER A 154 -7.88 -3.81 -2.95
C SER A 154 -7.04 -5.06 -2.70
N ALA A 155 -6.14 -5.03 -1.72
CA ALA A 155 -5.29 -6.18 -1.36
C ALA A 155 -6.12 -7.33 -0.73
N GLN A 156 -7.06 -7.01 0.17
CA GLN A 156 -7.93 -8.02 0.81
C GLN A 156 -8.84 -8.72 -0.20
N ASP A 157 -9.35 -7.99 -1.18
CA ASP A 157 -10.21 -8.55 -2.22
C ASP A 157 -9.44 -9.52 -3.14
N VAL A 158 -8.15 -9.28 -3.38
CA VAL A 158 -7.29 -10.21 -4.15
C VAL A 158 -7.09 -11.53 -3.40
N LEU A 159 -6.91 -11.48 -2.08
CA LEU A 159 -6.70 -12.67 -1.24
C LEU A 159 -7.97 -13.51 -1.05
N ASN A 160 -9.16 -12.90 -1.15
CA ASN A 160 -10.44 -13.57 -0.92
C ASN A 160 -11.10 -14.13 -2.20
N LEU A 161 -10.46 -14.07 -3.36
CA LEU A 161 -10.96 -14.65 -4.59
C LEU A 161 -10.86 -16.19 -4.58
N PRO A 162 -11.90 -16.92 -5.06
CA PRO A 162 -11.82 -18.38 -5.14
C PRO A 162 -10.72 -18.81 -6.12
N PRO A 163 -10.02 -19.93 -5.87
CA PRO A 163 -8.82 -20.36 -6.60
C PRO A 163 -8.96 -20.46 -8.13
N ARG A 164 -10.19 -20.56 -8.65
CA ARG A 164 -10.46 -20.64 -10.09
C ARG A 164 -10.22 -19.35 -10.88
N LEU A 165 -10.10 -18.20 -10.21
CA LEU A 165 -9.89 -16.90 -10.86
C LEU A 165 -8.48 -16.35 -10.61
N ASP A 166 -7.72 -16.96 -9.71
CA ASP A 166 -6.43 -16.46 -9.23
C ASP A 166 -5.35 -16.54 -10.31
N GLY A 167 -5.38 -17.58 -11.16
CA GLY A 167 -4.43 -17.75 -12.25
C GLY A 167 -4.45 -16.63 -13.30
N GLN A 168 -5.59 -15.97 -13.50
CA GLN A 168 -5.69 -14.82 -14.41
C GLN A 168 -5.19 -13.51 -13.79
N TRP A 169 -5.21 -13.40 -12.45
CA TRP A 169 -4.83 -12.18 -11.75
C TRP A 169 -3.34 -12.06 -11.53
N PHE A 170 -2.66 -13.15 -11.22
CA PHE A 170 -1.19 -13.18 -11.11
C PHE A 170 -0.52 -12.94 -12.47
N GLY A 171 -1.08 -13.43 -13.56
CA GLY A 171 -0.62 -13.13 -14.91
C GLY A 171 -0.82 -11.67 -15.32
N LEU A 172 -1.79 -10.95 -14.74
CA LEU A 172 -2.04 -9.53 -15.01
C LEU A 172 -1.19 -8.58 -14.14
N LEU A 173 -0.68 -9.03 -12.98
CA LEU A 173 0.29 -8.30 -12.15
C LEU A 173 1.72 -8.37 -12.72
N GLY A 174 2.01 -9.36 -13.56
CA GLY A 174 3.31 -9.54 -14.21
C GLY A 174 3.60 -8.60 -15.39
N VAL A 175 2.76 -7.59 -15.65
CA VAL A 175 2.97 -6.56 -16.67
C VAL A 175 3.20 -5.21 -15.99
N VAL A 176 4.35 -5.08 -15.33
CA VAL A 176 5.05 -3.81 -15.09
C VAL A 176 6.52 -4.03 -15.36
#